data_f0aa320057ebbca67e41be344cb584b6
#
_entry.id   f0aa320057ebbca67e41be344cb584b6
#
_cell.length_a   1.000
_cell.length_b   1.000
_cell.length_c   1.000
_cell.angle_alpha   90.00
_cell.angle_beta   90.00
_cell.angle_gamma   90.00
#
_symmetry.space_group_name_H-M   'P 1'
#
loop_
_entity.id
_entity.type
_entity.pdbx_description
1 polymer ?
#
loop_
_entity_poly.entity_id
_entity_poly.type
_entity_poly.pdbx_seq_one_letter_code
_entity_poly.pdbx_strand_id
1 'polypeptide(L)'
;MFSVARQLRENGVLGLNERNADFITRLNPRRFYPRVDDKALTKELALAAGMAVPDLYGIIEHQVQVRQFTDMVGDLKSFVIKPAQGSGGDGILVVTGRSERKRDSFRLSSGTLISKGELEHHISNIVGGQYSLSGNRDKALIEYCVHFDPTFADVSYQGVPDIRVVVYRGYPAMAMVRLPTRASDGKANLHQGAVGAGVDMGTGVTLAGVLNDEIVEDHPDTGALVAGVEIPQWEFILETSAKGLEVTGLGYLGVDMVIDRDLGPLILEMNARPGLNIQIANGTGLTKRIARIDEIYDASATPEERAAIARREFKL
;
A
#
# COMPACT_ATOMS: atom_id res chain seq x y z
N MET A 1 16.23 14.36 27.87
CA MET A 1 15.37 13.28 27.35
C MET A 1 13.87 13.57 27.55
N PHE A 2 13.39 13.96 28.75
CA PHE A 2 11.98 14.30 28.98
C PHE A 2 11.46 15.52 28.19
N SER A 3 12.32 16.48 27.80
CA SER A 3 11.92 17.65 27.00
C SER A 3 11.53 17.30 25.56
N VAL A 4 12.27 16.39 24.90
CA VAL A 4 11.98 15.98 23.51
C VAL A 4 10.66 15.21 23.43
N ALA A 5 10.46 14.22 24.33
CA ALA A 5 9.21 13.47 24.37
C ALA A 5 7.98 14.38 24.64
N ARG A 6 8.15 15.43 25.45
CA ARG A 6 7.12 16.41 25.70
C ARG A 6 6.83 17.26 24.45
N GLN A 7 7.85 17.76 23.78
CA GLN A 7 7.72 18.52 22.53
C GLN A 7 7.03 17.72 21.43
N LEU A 8 7.38 16.41 21.29
CA LEU A 8 6.72 15.53 20.31
C LEU A 8 5.23 15.40 20.60
N ARG A 9 4.84 15.22 21.86
CA ARG A 9 3.42 15.16 22.25
C ARG A 9 2.70 16.49 22.02
N GLU A 10 3.32 17.62 22.38
CA GLU A 10 2.76 18.96 22.13
C GLU A 10 2.55 19.22 20.64
N ASN A 11 3.41 18.67 19.79
CA ASN A 11 3.26 18.68 18.34
C ASN A 11 2.26 17.65 17.81
N GLY A 12 1.67 16.85 18.69
CA GLY A 12 0.66 15.86 18.33
C GLY A 12 1.22 14.60 17.69
N VAL A 13 2.52 14.29 17.90
CA VAL A 13 3.12 13.06 17.37
C VAL A 13 2.60 11.85 18.13
N LEU A 14 1.95 10.95 17.41
CA LEU A 14 1.47 9.68 17.92
C LEU A 14 2.65 8.71 18.09
N GLY A 15 2.85 8.25 19.32
CA GLY A 15 3.87 7.24 19.65
C GLY A 15 3.40 5.81 19.38
N LEU A 16 4.35 4.89 19.21
CA LEU A 16 4.08 3.48 18.91
C LEU A 16 3.21 2.81 19.99
N ASN A 17 3.52 3.05 21.27
CA ASN A 17 2.80 2.45 22.39
C ASN A 17 1.37 2.97 22.48
N GLU A 18 1.16 4.27 22.29
CA GLU A 18 -0.15 4.92 22.28
C GLU A 18 -0.98 4.40 21.09
N ARG A 19 -0.39 4.33 19.88
CA ARG A 19 -1.06 3.71 18.73
C ARG A 19 -1.55 2.30 19.06
N ASN A 20 -0.70 1.49 19.67
CA ASN A 20 -1.04 0.09 19.95
C ASN A 20 -2.12 -0.02 21.04
N ALA A 21 -2.01 0.75 22.11
CA ALA A 21 -2.92 0.69 23.26
C ALA A 21 -4.29 1.35 22.97
N ASP A 22 -4.26 2.57 22.46
CA ASP A 22 -5.47 3.41 22.39
C ASP A 22 -6.21 3.30 21.07
N PHE A 23 -5.53 2.94 19.97
CA PHE A 23 -6.18 2.83 18.67
C PHE A 23 -6.32 1.37 18.22
N ILE A 24 -5.21 0.63 18.09
CA ILE A 24 -5.27 -0.74 17.58
C ILE A 24 -6.05 -1.65 18.53
N THR A 25 -5.74 -1.65 19.82
CA THR A 25 -6.40 -2.55 20.79
C THR A 25 -7.88 -2.24 20.94
N ARG A 26 -8.28 -0.97 20.90
CA ARG A 26 -9.67 -0.55 21.10
C ARG A 26 -10.53 -0.63 19.85
N LEU A 27 -9.95 -0.33 18.68
CA LEU A 27 -10.70 -0.14 17.44
C LEU A 27 -10.57 -1.28 16.44
N ASN A 28 -9.57 -2.16 16.63
CA ASN A 28 -9.29 -3.25 15.72
C ASN A 28 -9.49 -4.62 16.40
N PRO A 29 -10.73 -5.13 16.44
CA PRO A 29 -11.00 -6.47 16.99
C PRO A 29 -10.19 -7.54 16.25
N ARG A 30 -9.41 -8.35 16.97
CA ARG A 30 -8.51 -9.38 16.39
C ARG A 30 -9.23 -10.36 15.46
N ARG A 31 -10.51 -10.64 15.68
CA ARG A 31 -11.32 -11.50 14.81
C ARG A 31 -11.42 -11.00 13.36
N PHE A 32 -11.14 -9.71 13.12
CA PHE A 32 -11.20 -9.11 11.79
C PHE A 32 -9.83 -9.02 11.11
N TYR A 33 -8.74 -9.33 11.78
CA TYR A 33 -7.39 -9.30 11.19
C TYR A 33 -7.23 -10.15 9.93
N PRO A 34 -7.84 -11.34 9.82
CA PRO A 34 -7.79 -12.11 8.58
C PRO A 34 -8.27 -11.34 7.34
N ARG A 35 -9.16 -10.34 7.52
CA ARG A 35 -9.68 -9.49 6.42
C ARG A 35 -8.62 -8.57 5.80
N VAL A 36 -7.50 -8.36 6.48
CA VAL A 36 -6.39 -7.51 6.02
C VAL A 36 -5.05 -8.27 5.98
N ASP A 37 -4.92 -9.37 6.72
CA ASP A 37 -3.70 -10.19 6.76
C ASP A 37 -3.66 -11.20 5.59
N ASP A 38 -4.82 -11.61 5.02
CA ASP A 38 -4.94 -12.46 3.83
C ASP A 38 -5.38 -11.61 2.63
N LYS A 39 -4.45 -11.34 1.71
CA LYS A 39 -4.69 -10.49 0.53
C LYS A 39 -5.76 -11.07 -0.42
N ALA A 40 -5.96 -12.39 -0.44
CA ALA A 40 -7.03 -13.00 -1.22
C ALA A 40 -8.40 -12.63 -0.64
N LEU A 41 -8.56 -12.76 0.67
CA LEU A 41 -9.78 -12.37 1.37
C LEU A 41 -10.01 -10.85 1.30
N THR A 42 -8.96 -10.05 1.44
CA THR A 42 -9.05 -8.58 1.29
C THR A 42 -9.63 -8.21 -0.08
N LYS A 43 -9.13 -8.84 -1.16
CA LYS A 43 -9.62 -8.62 -2.53
C LYS A 43 -11.09 -9.00 -2.69
N GLU A 44 -11.47 -10.17 -2.18
CA GLU A 44 -12.86 -10.64 -2.23
C GLU A 44 -13.80 -9.62 -1.55
N LEU A 45 -13.46 -9.18 -0.34
CA LEU A 45 -14.25 -8.22 0.40
C LEU A 45 -14.30 -6.85 -0.28
N ALA A 46 -13.19 -6.38 -0.83
CA ALA A 46 -13.11 -5.12 -1.56
C ALA A 46 -13.99 -5.15 -2.83
N LEU A 47 -13.91 -6.22 -3.63
CA LEU A 47 -14.75 -6.39 -4.81
C LEU A 47 -16.24 -6.45 -4.46
N ALA A 48 -16.63 -7.16 -3.40
CA ALA A 48 -18.00 -7.23 -2.91
C ALA A 48 -18.54 -5.84 -2.49
N ALA A 49 -17.65 -4.93 -2.06
CA ALA A 49 -17.96 -3.54 -1.71
C ALA A 49 -17.85 -2.57 -2.90
N GLY A 50 -17.65 -3.07 -4.12
CA GLY A 50 -17.52 -2.25 -5.33
C GLY A 50 -16.21 -1.45 -5.40
N MET A 51 -15.15 -1.88 -4.68
CA MET A 51 -13.85 -1.25 -4.71
C MET A 51 -12.95 -1.93 -5.74
N ALA A 52 -12.20 -1.14 -6.51
CA ALA A 52 -11.32 -1.66 -7.54
C ALA A 52 -10.02 -2.23 -6.93
N VAL A 53 -9.65 -3.43 -7.37
CA VAL A 53 -8.40 -4.13 -7.02
C VAL A 53 -7.78 -4.69 -8.29
N PRO A 54 -6.46 -4.96 -8.35
CA PRO A 54 -5.88 -5.67 -9.47
C PRO A 54 -6.57 -7.02 -9.69
N ASP A 55 -6.89 -7.37 -10.93
CA ASP A 55 -7.56 -8.64 -11.27
C ASP A 55 -6.76 -9.83 -10.78
N LEU A 56 -7.45 -10.82 -10.22
CA LEU A 56 -6.86 -12.06 -9.74
C LEU A 56 -7.02 -13.14 -10.82
N TYR A 57 -5.91 -13.57 -11.41
CA TYR A 57 -5.90 -14.61 -12.45
C TYR A 57 -5.95 -16.02 -11.88
N GLY A 58 -5.44 -16.20 -10.66
CA GLY A 58 -5.50 -17.51 -9.98
C GLY A 58 -4.88 -17.49 -8.60
N ILE A 59 -5.21 -18.52 -7.83
CA ILE A 59 -4.65 -18.80 -6.50
C ILE A 59 -4.11 -20.23 -6.50
N ILE A 60 -2.88 -20.38 -6.01
CA ILE A 60 -2.25 -21.69 -5.79
C ILE A 60 -2.10 -21.89 -4.28
N GLU A 61 -2.85 -22.84 -3.72
CA GLU A 61 -2.88 -23.13 -2.28
C GLU A 61 -2.11 -24.40 -1.92
N HIS A 62 -1.94 -25.32 -2.88
CA HIS A 62 -1.32 -26.61 -2.65
C HIS A 62 -0.21 -26.90 -3.66
N GLN A 63 0.83 -27.61 -3.23
CA GLN A 63 2.00 -27.96 -4.08
C GLN A 63 1.59 -28.68 -5.39
N VAL A 64 0.54 -29.50 -5.36
CA VAL A 64 0.05 -30.19 -6.54
C VAL A 64 -0.48 -29.24 -7.63
N GLN A 65 -0.96 -28.07 -7.23
CA GLN A 65 -1.51 -27.05 -8.13
C GLN A 65 -0.42 -26.20 -8.81
N VAL A 66 0.84 -26.25 -8.35
CA VAL A 66 1.92 -25.44 -8.93
C VAL A 66 2.05 -25.65 -10.43
N ARG A 67 1.83 -26.87 -10.92
CA ARG A 67 1.86 -27.18 -12.36
C ARG A 67 0.76 -26.50 -13.17
N GLN A 68 -0.33 -26.07 -12.52
CA GLN A 68 -1.46 -25.35 -13.15
C GLN A 68 -1.12 -23.87 -13.43
N PHE A 69 -0.02 -23.38 -12.89
CA PHE A 69 0.44 -22.00 -13.09
C PHE A 69 0.48 -21.58 -14.55
N THR A 70 0.97 -22.45 -15.43
CA THR A 70 1.07 -22.16 -16.86
C THR A 70 -0.30 -21.96 -17.51
N ASP A 71 -1.29 -22.73 -17.10
CA ASP A 71 -2.65 -22.62 -17.62
C ASP A 71 -3.33 -21.34 -17.10
N MET A 72 -3.04 -20.95 -15.84
CA MET A 72 -3.55 -19.72 -15.24
C MET A 72 -3.03 -18.46 -15.95
N VAL A 73 -1.74 -18.43 -16.29
CA VAL A 73 -1.14 -17.27 -16.98
C VAL A 73 -1.32 -17.32 -18.50
N GLY A 74 -1.66 -18.49 -19.08
CA GLY A 74 -1.94 -18.64 -20.51
C GLY A 74 -0.98 -17.81 -21.39
N ASP A 75 -1.53 -16.89 -22.19
CA ASP A 75 -0.78 -15.98 -23.08
C ASP A 75 -0.51 -14.60 -22.45
N LEU A 76 -0.78 -14.40 -21.16
CA LEU A 76 -0.51 -13.14 -20.49
C LEU A 76 0.97 -12.74 -20.69
N LYS A 77 1.19 -11.49 -21.07
CA LYS A 77 2.54 -10.92 -21.21
C LYS A 77 3.14 -10.50 -19.88
N SER A 78 2.30 -9.92 -19.01
CA SER A 78 2.70 -9.44 -17.69
C SER A 78 1.76 -9.93 -16.61
N PHE A 79 2.29 -10.20 -15.43
CA PHE A 79 1.55 -10.60 -14.23
C PHE A 79 2.45 -10.48 -13.00
N VAL A 80 1.83 -10.52 -11.83
CA VAL A 80 2.53 -10.52 -10.54
C VAL A 80 2.26 -11.82 -9.81
N ILE A 81 3.29 -12.41 -9.20
CA ILE A 81 3.18 -13.51 -8.26
C ILE A 81 3.51 -12.96 -6.88
N LYS A 82 2.63 -13.15 -5.90
CA LYS A 82 2.86 -12.68 -4.53
C LYS A 82 2.27 -13.61 -3.48
N PRO A 83 2.85 -13.68 -2.26
CA PRO A 83 2.27 -14.41 -1.15
C PRO A 83 1.01 -13.69 -0.63
N ALA A 84 0.00 -14.46 -0.21
CA ALA A 84 -1.23 -13.90 0.38
C ALA A 84 -0.94 -13.25 1.76
N GLN A 85 -0.07 -13.88 2.57
CA GLN A 85 0.26 -13.44 3.93
C GLN A 85 1.69 -12.88 4.07
N GLY A 86 2.34 -12.49 2.96
CA GLY A 86 3.64 -11.84 2.95
C GLY A 86 3.56 -10.36 3.34
N SER A 87 4.69 -9.79 3.76
CA SER A 87 4.83 -8.37 4.07
C SER A 87 6.11 -7.77 3.47
N GLY A 88 6.17 -6.43 3.40
CA GLY A 88 7.37 -5.70 2.99
C GLY A 88 7.79 -5.92 1.52
N GLY A 89 6.95 -6.55 0.71
CA GLY A 89 7.27 -6.88 -0.67
C GLY A 89 8.08 -8.16 -0.84
N ASP A 90 8.33 -8.91 0.23
CA ASP A 90 9.08 -10.17 0.16
C ASP A 90 8.27 -11.26 -0.54
N GLY A 91 8.95 -12.00 -1.42
CA GLY A 91 8.32 -13.05 -2.24
C GLY A 91 7.50 -12.53 -3.43
N ILE A 92 7.48 -11.23 -3.70
CA ILE A 92 6.83 -10.67 -4.88
C ILE A 92 7.75 -10.82 -6.10
N LEU A 93 7.23 -11.39 -7.18
CA LEU A 93 7.86 -11.38 -8.49
C LEU A 93 6.95 -10.67 -9.49
N VAL A 94 7.50 -9.66 -10.17
CA VAL A 94 6.82 -8.90 -11.21
C VAL A 94 7.36 -9.37 -12.57
N VAL A 95 6.51 -10.05 -13.33
CA VAL A 95 6.80 -10.46 -14.71
C VAL A 95 6.27 -9.39 -15.66
N THR A 96 7.15 -8.84 -16.49
CA THR A 96 6.82 -7.74 -17.42
C THR A 96 6.81 -8.20 -18.89
N GLY A 97 7.20 -9.43 -19.16
CA GLY A 97 7.20 -9.95 -20.53
C GLY A 97 7.61 -11.41 -20.64
N ARG A 98 7.52 -11.93 -21.86
CA ARG A 98 8.01 -13.25 -22.23
C ARG A 98 9.24 -13.11 -23.13
N SER A 99 10.15 -14.07 -23.05
CA SER A 99 11.32 -14.11 -23.95
C SER A 99 10.93 -14.59 -25.34
N GLU A 100 11.25 -13.82 -26.37
CA GLU A 100 11.09 -14.24 -27.76
C GLU A 100 12.11 -15.31 -28.19
N ARG A 101 13.27 -15.33 -27.50
CA ARG A 101 14.41 -16.20 -27.87
C ARG A 101 14.43 -17.53 -27.12
N LYS A 102 13.90 -17.57 -25.92
CA LYS A 102 13.87 -18.77 -25.06
C LYS A 102 12.41 -19.12 -24.74
N ARG A 103 11.96 -20.23 -25.31
CA ARG A 103 10.65 -20.79 -24.98
C ARG A 103 10.55 -21.02 -23.44
N ASP A 104 9.39 -20.75 -22.86
CA ASP A 104 9.14 -20.94 -21.44
C ASP A 104 10.04 -20.10 -20.51
N SER A 105 10.48 -18.93 -20.97
CA SER A 105 11.21 -17.96 -20.17
C SER A 105 10.50 -16.62 -20.11
N PHE A 106 10.53 -16.02 -18.94
CA PHE A 106 9.84 -14.78 -18.60
C PHE A 106 10.86 -13.70 -18.26
N ARG A 107 10.50 -12.44 -18.45
CA ARG A 107 11.32 -11.28 -18.07
C ARG A 107 10.74 -10.65 -16.80
N LEU A 108 11.56 -10.52 -15.78
CA LEU A 108 11.22 -9.79 -14.56
C LEU A 108 11.36 -8.28 -14.76
N SER A 109 10.78 -7.50 -13.87
CA SER A 109 10.91 -6.02 -13.82
C SER A 109 12.37 -5.57 -13.72
N SER A 110 13.23 -6.36 -13.07
CA SER A 110 14.70 -6.14 -13.05
C SER A 110 15.39 -6.31 -14.39
N GLY A 111 14.70 -6.79 -15.42
CA GLY A 111 15.27 -7.18 -16.72
C GLY A 111 15.82 -8.62 -16.77
N THR A 112 15.92 -9.29 -15.62
CA THR A 112 16.42 -10.68 -15.54
C THR A 112 15.46 -11.64 -16.22
N LEU A 113 16.00 -12.65 -16.91
CA LEU A 113 15.22 -13.76 -17.45
C LEU A 113 15.13 -14.89 -16.44
N ILE A 114 13.93 -15.36 -16.22
CA ILE A 114 13.62 -16.49 -15.35
C ILE A 114 12.87 -17.57 -16.14
N SER A 115 13.19 -18.83 -15.92
CA SER A 115 12.52 -19.95 -16.55
C SER A 115 11.19 -20.28 -15.88
N LYS A 116 10.31 -21.00 -16.58
CA LYS A 116 9.09 -21.57 -16.01
C LYS A 116 9.37 -22.38 -14.74
N GLY A 117 10.40 -23.24 -14.76
CA GLY A 117 10.74 -24.10 -13.61
C GLY A 117 11.16 -23.28 -12.37
N GLU A 118 11.88 -22.17 -12.57
CA GLU A 118 12.25 -21.26 -11.46
C GLU A 118 11.03 -20.53 -10.91
N LEU A 119 10.07 -20.13 -11.76
CA LEU A 119 8.79 -19.55 -11.29
C LEU A 119 7.96 -20.57 -10.51
N GLU A 120 7.86 -21.79 -11.00
CA GLU A 120 7.17 -22.90 -10.30
C GLU A 120 7.85 -23.19 -8.95
N HIS A 121 9.18 -23.17 -8.90
CA HIS A 121 9.93 -23.31 -7.64
C HIS A 121 9.63 -22.15 -6.68
N HIS A 122 9.60 -20.91 -7.17
CA HIS A 122 9.26 -19.75 -6.36
C HIS A 122 7.83 -19.84 -5.80
N ILE A 123 6.85 -20.22 -6.63
CA ILE A 123 5.47 -20.48 -6.17
C ILE A 123 5.42 -21.57 -5.11
N SER A 124 6.19 -22.65 -5.30
CA SER A 124 6.33 -23.74 -4.32
C SER A 124 6.84 -23.25 -2.97
N ASN A 125 7.83 -22.32 -2.98
CA ASN A 125 8.37 -21.68 -1.78
C ASN A 125 7.32 -20.81 -1.08
N ILE A 126 6.52 -20.04 -1.83
CA ILE A 126 5.39 -19.27 -1.26
C ILE A 126 4.42 -20.23 -0.56
N VAL A 127 3.95 -21.26 -1.27
CA VAL A 127 2.99 -22.26 -0.72
C VAL A 127 3.57 -23.00 0.48
N GLY A 128 4.90 -23.20 0.50
CA GLY A 128 5.62 -23.76 1.64
C GLY A 128 5.70 -22.84 2.87
N GLY A 129 5.36 -21.55 2.72
CA GLY A 129 5.38 -20.56 3.82
C GLY A 129 6.70 -19.82 3.99
N GLN A 130 7.62 -19.90 3.02
CA GLN A 130 8.94 -19.25 3.13
C GLN A 130 8.86 -17.74 3.31
N TYR A 131 7.82 -17.09 2.76
CA TYR A 131 7.60 -15.65 2.82
C TYR A 131 6.49 -15.23 3.78
N SER A 132 5.86 -16.19 4.46
CA SER A 132 4.81 -15.94 5.44
C SER A 132 5.40 -15.43 6.76
N LEU A 133 4.82 -14.39 7.33
CA LEU A 133 5.22 -13.81 8.62
C LEU A 133 5.24 -14.82 9.76
N SER A 134 4.40 -15.86 9.69
CA SER A 134 4.28 -16.90 10.72
C SER A 134 5.07 -18.18 10.39
N GLY A 135 5.70 -18.28 9.20
CA GLY A 135 6.31 -19.49 8.69
C GLY A 135 5.29 -20.61 8.38
N ASN A 136 4.01 -20.31 8.46
CA ASN A 136 2.96 -21.25 8.10
C ASN A 136 2.78 -21.31 6.58
N ARG A 137 2.16 -22.38 6.09
CA ARG A 137 1.75 -22.49 4.68
C ARG A 137 0.96 -21.27 4.26
N ASP A 138 1.20 -20.83 3.03
CA ASP A 138 0.59 -19.66 2.45
C ASP A 138 0.01 -19.99 1.06
N LYS A 139 -0.59 -19.02 0.42
CA LYS A 139 -1.14 -19.12 -0.93
C LYS A 139 -0.35 -18.19 -1.85
N ALA A 140 -0.06 -18.65 -3.07
CA ALA A 140 0.48 -17.78 -4.10
C ALA A 140 -0.67 -17.17 -4.91
N LEU A 141 -0.73 -15.85 -4.96
CA LEU A 141 -1.65 -15.09 -5.80
C LEU A 141 -0.97 -14.78 -7.12
N ILE A 142 -1.69 -14.98 -8.22
CA ILE A 142 -1.27 -14.58 -9.56
C ILE A 142 -2.25 -13.52 -10.02
N GLU A 143 -1.76 -12.30 -10.24
CA GLU A 143 -2.64 -11.16 -10.47
C GLU A 143 -2.13 -10.23 -11.58
N TYR A 144 -3.00 -9.31 -11.97
CA TYR A 144 -2.71 -8.24 -12.91
C TYR A 144 -1.47 -7.45 -12.49
N CYS A 145 -0.60 -7.21 -13.47
CA CYS A 145 0.57 -6.35 -13.30
C CYS A 145 0.16 -4.89 -13.53
N VAL A 146 0.14 -4.10 -12.48
CA VAL A 146 -0.21 -2.68 -12.55
C VAL A 146 0.74 -1.93 -13.49
N HIS A 147 0.17 -1.18 -14.41
CA HIS A 147 0.88 -0.24 -15.27
C HIS A 147 0.73 1.16 -14.67
N PHE A 148 1.73 1.61 -13.91
CA PHE A 148 1.63 2.86 -13.17
C PHE A 148 1.33 4.08 -14.07
N ASP A 149 0.56 5.02 -13.51
CA ASP A 149 0.21 6.27 -14.14
C ASP A 149 1.45 7.16 -14.32
N PRO A 150 1.63 7.83 -15.48
CA PRO A 150 2.78 8.67 -15.76
C PRO A 150 2.95 9.87 -14.82
N THR A 151 1.95 10.24 -14.03
CA THR A 151 2.01 11.34 -13.06
C THR A 151 3.23 11.27 -12.13
N PHE A 152 3.66 10.07 -11.77
CA PHE A 152 4.81 9.87 -10.90
C PHE A 152 6.09 9.50 -11.64
N ALA A 153 6.13 9.56 -12.98
CA ALA A 153 7.27 9.08 -13.76
C ALA A 153 8.57 9.81 -13.41
N ASP A 154 8.50 11.12 -13.16
CA ASP A 154 9.66 11.95 -12.85
C ASP A 154 10.15 11.77 -11.41
N VAL A 155 9.29 11.28 -10.50
CA VAL A 155 9.59 11.13 -9.07
C VAL A 155 9.61 9.68 -8.61
N SER A 156 9.85 8.73 -9.52
CA SER A 156 9.90 7.30 -9.21
C SER A 156 11.01 6.60 -9.97
N TYR A 157 11.64 5.61 -9.34
CA TYR A 157 12.67 4.76 -9.96
C TYR A 157 12.18 3.31 -10.06
N GLN A 158 11.94 2.83 -11.28
CA GLN A 158 11.68 1.42 -11.63
C GLN A 158 10.59 0.67 -10.84
N GLY A 159 9.75 1.39 -10.11
CA GLY A 159 8.70 0.77 -9.29
C GLY A 159 7.36 1.46 -9.47
N VAL A 160 6.38 0.96 -8.76
CA VAL A 160 5.05 1.56 -8.72
C VAL A 160 4.92 2.39 -7.45
N PRO A 161 4.78 3.72 -7.54
CA PRO A 161 4.46 4.56 -6.39
C PRO A 161 3.16 4.11 -5.77
N ASP A 162 3.10 4.12 -4.45
CA ASP A 162 1.86 3.80 -3.75
C ASP A 162 1.43 4.94 -2.83
N ILE A 163 0.14 5.05 -2.67
CA ILE A 163 -0.53 6.06 -1.84
C ILE A 163 -1.03 5.35 -0.60
N ARG A 164 -0.47 5.72 0.56
CA ARG A 164 -0.96 5.25 1.86
C ARG A 164 -1.87 6.29 2.49
N VAL A 165 -3.09 5.90 2.80
CA VAL A 165 -4.04 6.70 3.59
C VAL A 165 -4.25 6.04 4.94
N VAL A 166 -3.99 6.76 6.03
CA VAL A 166 -4.38 6.34 7.38
C VAL A 166 -5.81 6.79 7.62
N VAL A 167 -6.65 5.82 7.98
CA VAL A 167 -8.07 6.02 8.25
C VAL A 167 -8.35 5.77 9.72
N TYR A 168 -9.06 6.70 10.35
CA TYR A 168 -9.51 6.61 11.73
C TYR A 168 -11.03 6.72 11.79
N ARG A 169 -11.70 5.69 12.32
CA ARG A 169 -13.16 5.59 12.43
C ARG A 169 -13.89 5.87 11.10
N GLY A 170 -13.25 5.44 9.99
CA GLY A 170 -13.75 5.66 8.64
C GLY A 170 -13.41 7.03 8.03
N TYR A 171 -12.76 7.94 8.77
CA TYR A 171 -12.32 9.23 8.24
C TYR A 171 -10.87 9.15 7.78
N PRO A 172 -10.54 9.53 6.54
CA PRO A 172 -9.15 9.68 6.09
C PRO A 172 -8.44 10.75 6.92
N ALA A 173 -7.47 10.36 7.73
CA ALA A 173 -6.82 11.28 8.67
C ALA A 173 -5.53 11.89 8.12
N MET A 174 -4.75 11.12 7.35
CA MET A 174 -3.46 11.55 6.84
C MET A 174 -3.07 10.68 5.65
N ALA A 175 -2.37 11.26 4.67
CA ALA A 175 -1.90 10.52 3.50
C ALA A 175 -0.44 10.80 3.19
N MET A 176 0.22 9.86 2.52
CA MET A 176 1.55 10.01 1.92
C MET A 176 1.64 9.19 0.64
N VAL A 177 2.50 9.62 -0.27
CA VAL A 177 2.97 8.81 -1.40
C VAL A 177 4.31 8.21 -1.02
N ARG A 178 4.52 6.93 -1.35
CA ARG A 178 5.82 6.27 -1.23
C ARG A 178 6.41 6.12 -2.62
N LEU A 179 7.54 6.77 -2.84
CA LEU A 179 8.21 6.86 -4.13
C LEU A 179 9.39 5.90 -4.16
N PRO A 180 9.36 4.87 -5.02
CA PRO A 180 10.47 3.95 -5.20
C PRO A 180 11.76 4.65 -5.59
N THR A 181 12.88 4.19 -5.02
CA THR A 181 14.24 4.62 -5.33
C THR A 181 15.10 3.44 -5.77
N ARG A 182 16.30 3.71 -6.25
CA ARG A 182 17.30 2.69 -6.49
C ARG A 182 17.71 1.96 -5.20
N ALA A 183 17.81 2.68 -4.09
CA ALA A 183 18.13 2.12 -2.79
C ALA A 183 17.04 1.13 -2.31
N SER A 184 15.77 1.38 -2.63
CA SER A 184 14.66 0.49 -2.29
C SER A 184 14.44 -0.65 -3.32
N ASP A 185 15.31 -0.77 -4.32
CA ASP A 185 15.18 -1.76 -5.41
C ASP A 185 13.80 -1.67 -6.10
N GLY A 186 13.32 -0.43 -6.34
CA GLY A 186 12.02 -0.18 -6.95
C GLY A 186 10.81 -0.49 -6.06
N LYS A 187 11.00 -0.72 -4.76
CA LYS A 187 9.92 -0.97 -3.81
C LYS A 187 9.46 0.32 -3.14
N ALA A 188 8.15 0.51 -3.03
CA ALA A 188 7.53 1.62 -2.31
C ALA A 188 7.56 1.40 -0.79
N ASN A 189 8.75 1.18 -0.22
CA ASN A 189 8.93 0.86 1.19
C ASN A 189 9.97 1.80 1.84
N LEU A 190 9.51 2.66 2.77
CA LEU A 190 10.37 3.63 3.44
C LEU A 190 11.52 2.98 4.23
N HIS A 191 11.27 1.81 4.85
CA HIS A 191 12.31 1.08 5.59
C HIS A 191 13.39 0.47 4.69
N GLN A 192 13.13 0.40 3.38
CA GLN A 192 14.07 -0.08 2.37
C GLN A 192 14.67 1.08 1.57
N GLY A 193 14.40 2.32 1.93
CA GLY A 193 14.99 3.49 1.31
C GLY A 193 14.14 4.17 0.23
N ALA A 194 12.82 3.92 0.19
CA ALA A 194 11.90 4.73 -0.61
C ALA A 194 11.72 6.13 0.02
N VAL A 195 11.42 7.13 -0.80
CA VAL A 195 11.05 8.47 -0.35
C VAL A 195 9.58 8.46 0.06
N GLY A 196 9.27 9.03 1.24
CA GLY A 196 7.90 9.29 1.66
C GLY A 196 7.56 10.75 1.48
N ALA A 197 6.59 11.09 0.65
CA ALA A 197 6.07 12.45 0.49
C ALA A 197 4.71 12.58 1.16
N GLY A 198 4.55 13.52 2.10
CA GLY A 198 3.25 13.86 2.65
C GLY A 198 2.32 14.39 1.57
N VAL A 199 1.00 14.38 1.84
CA VAL A 199 0.00 14.86 0.89
C VAL A 199 -0.93 15.84 1.60
N ASP A 200 -1.15 17.01 1.00
CA ASP A 200 -2.22 17.91 1.44
C ASP A 200 -3.59 17.23 1.19
N MET A 201 -4.30 16.97 2.27
CA MET A 201 -5.58 16.26 2.22
C MET A 201 -6.64 17.00 1.43
N GLY A 202 -6.56 18.33 1.37
CA GLY A 202 -7.53 19.17 0.65
C GLY A 202 -7.37 19.11 -0.86
N THR A 203 -6.12 19.12 -1.33
CA THR A 203 -5.78 19.27 -2.75
C THR A 203 -5.27 17.99 -3.41
N GLY A 204 -4.70 17.06 -2.64
CA GLY A 204 -4.02 15.88 -3.18
C GLY A 204 -2.63 16.17 -3.73
N VAL A 205 -2.04 17.31 -3.38
CA VAL A 205 -0.69 17.71 -3.83
C VAL A 205 0.35 17.21 -2.84
N THR A 206 1.44 16.66 -3.36
CA THR A 206 2.55 16.18 -2.52
C THR A 206 3.32 17.33 -1.88
N LEU A 207 3.80 17.09 -0.66
CA LEU A 207 4.67 17.95 0.13
C LEU A 207 6.15 17.55 -0.09
N ALA A 208 7.06 18.20 0.65
CA ALA A 208 8.45 17.79 0.66
C ALA A 208 8.59 16.29 1.03
N GLY A 209 9.62 15.66 0.49
CA GLY A 209 9.91 14.26 0.76
C GLY A 209 10.68 14.05 2.05
N VAL A 210 10.65 12.80 2.55
CA VAL A 210 11.50 12.32 3.63
C VAL A 210 12.19 11.03 3.20
N LEU A 211 13.48 10.96 3.35
CA LEU A 211 14.32 9.79 3.10
C LEU A 211 15.20 9.51 4.31
N ASN A 212 15.11 8.32 4.91
CA ASN A 212 15.87 7.95 6.10
C ASN A 212 15.77 8.98 7.24
N ASP A 213 14.54 9.47 7.49
CA ASP A 213 14.19 10.48 8.50
C ASP A 213 14.73 11.90 8.24
N GLU A 214 15.34 12.17 7.08
CA GLU A 214 15.79 13.48 6.65
C GLU A 214 14.86 14.05 5.57
N ILE A 215 14.62 15.36 5.63
CA ILE A 215 13.81 16.06 4.61
C ILE A 215 14.62 16.15 3.32
N VAL A 216 13.99 15.78 2.21
CA VAL A 216 14.55 15.91 0.87
C VAL A 216 13.59 16.71 -0.03
N GLU A 217 14.14 17.60 -0.84
CA GLU A 217 13.36 18.38 -1.81
C GLU A 217 13.23 17.62 -3.13
N ASP A 218 14.35 17.00 -3.56
CA ASP A 218 14.46 16.29 -4.82
C ASP A 218 14.47 14.77 -4.61
N HIS A 219 13.95 14.05 -5.59
CA HIS A 219 14.07 12.60 -5.63
C HIS A 219 15.53 12.18 -5.90
N PRO A 220 16.14 11.29 -5.09
CA PRO A 220 17.60 11.06 -5.10
C PRO A 220 18.13 10.48 -6.41
N ASP A 221 17.30 9.78 -7.17
CA ASP A 221 17.73 9.12 -8.42
C ASP A 221 17.37 9.91 -9.68
N THR A 222 16.34 10.75 -9.62
CA THR A 222 15.86 11.50 -10.80
C THR A 222 16.19 12.98 -10.74
N GLY A 223 16.39 13.54 -9.53
CA GLY A 223 16.62 14.97 -9.32
C GLY A 223 15.37 15.83 -9.53
N ALA A 224 14.20 15.22 -9.67
CA ALA A 224 12.94 15.94 -9.79
C ALA A 224 12.40 16.34 -8.40
N LEU A 225 11.75 17.50 -8.32
CA LEU A 225 11.09 17.96 -7.10
C LEU A 225 10.00 16.97 -6.67
N VAL A 226 10.05 16.55 -5.40
CA VAL A 226 9.06 15.65 -4.80
C VAL A 226 7.76 16.37 -4.47
N ALA A 227 7.88 17.64 -4.07
CA ALA A 227 6.71 18.48 -3.77
C ALA A 227 6.03 18.97 -5.06
N GLY A 228 4.71 19.16 -4.99
CA GLY A 228 3.93 19.77 -6.07
C GLY A 228 3.36 18.77 -7.09
N VAL A 229 3.53 17.47 -6.90
CA VAL A 229 2.89 16.44 -7.74
C VAL A 229 1.42 16.33 -7.36
N GLU A 230 0.53 16.55 -8.30
CA GLU A 230 -0.92 16.43 -8.11
C GLU A 230 -1.36 14.97 -8.34
N ILE A 231 -1.99 14.37 -7.33
CA ILE A 231 -2.46 12.99 -7.37
C ILE A 231 -3.78 12.92 -8.15
N PRO A 232 -3.86 12.19 -9.26
CA PRO A 232 -5.10 12.04 -10.02
C PRO A 232 -6.20 11.39 -9.19
N GLN A 233 -7.45 11.78 -9.42
CA GLN A 233 -8.64 11.20 -8.78
C GLN A 233 -8.57 11.20 -7.24
N TRP A 234 -8.01 12.24 -6.65
CA TRP A 234 -7.76 12.33 -5.21
C TRP A 234 -9.01 12.13 -4.36
N GLU A 235 -10.12 12.73 -4.76
CA GLU A 235 -11.41 12.57 -4.06
C GLU A 235 -11.84 11.11 -4.01
N PHE A 236 -11.81 10.42 -5.15
CA PHE A 236 -12.13 8.99 -5.25
C PHE A 236 -11.20 8.12 -4.37
N ILE A 237 -9.91 8.46 -4.27
CA ILE A 237 -8.94 7.77 -3.39
C ILE A 237 -9.35 7.90 -1.93
N LEU A 238 -9.76 9.09 -1.49
CA LEU A 238 -10.20 9.31 -0.11
C LEU A 238 -11.53 8.62 0.19
N GLU A 239 -12.50 8.68 -0.72
CA GLU A 239 -13.78 7.98 -0.59
C GLU A 239 -13.58 6.46 -0.50
N THR A 240 -12.75 5.92 -1.38
CA THR A 240 -12.38 4.50 -1.38
C THR A 240 -11.69 4.12 -0.08
N SER A 241 -10.77 4.96 0.41
CA SER A 241 -10.09 4.73 1.69
C SER A 241 -11.07 4.76 2.87
N ALA A 242 -12.05 5.67 2.86
CA ALA A 242 -13.07 5.77 3.89
C ALA A 242 -13.94 4.50 4.00
N LYS A 243 -14.23 3.82 2.87
CA LYS A 243 -14.95 2.53 2.81
C LYS A 243 -14.20 1.38 3.51
N GLY A 244 -12.92 1.57 3.80
CA GLY A 244 -12.11 0.56 4.50
C GLY A 244 -12.69 0.12 5.84
N LEU A 245 -13.37 1.00 6.58
CA LEU A 245 -14.06 0.67 7.83
C LEU A 245 -15.16 -0.38 7.60
N GLU A 246 -16.02 -0.16 6.62
CA GLU A 246 -17.16 -1.04 6.31
C GLU A 246 -16.69 -2.41 5.83
N VAL A 247 -15.64 -2.43 5.02
CA VAL A 247 -15.07 -3.66 4.45
C VAL A 247 -14.36 -4.50 5.51
N THR A 248 -13.55 -3.87 6.34
CA THR A 248 -12.68 -4.58 7.29
C THR A 248 -13.27 -4.70 8.68
N GLY A 249 -14.10 -3.76 9.10
CA GLY A 249 -14.56 -3.61 10.48
C GLY A 249 -13.49 -3.08 11.43
N LEU A 250 -12.38 -2.53 10.88
CA LEU A 250 -11.27 -1.97 11.64
C LEU A 250 -11.39 -0.44 11.71
N GLY A 251 -11.40 0.10 12.92
CA GLY A 251 -11.55 1.53 13.14
C GLY A 251 -10.23 2.33 13.03
N TYR A 252 -9.08 1.66 12.96
CA TYR A 252 -7.78 2.27 12.67
C TYR A 252 -7.04 1.41 11.66
N LEU A 253 -6.87 1.89 10.44
CA LEU A 253 -6.25 1.12 9.36
C LEU A 253 -5.45 2.01 8.41
N GLY A 254 -4.55 1.38 7.66
CA GLY A 254 -3.91 1.96 6.49
C GLY A 254 -4.48 1.33 5.23
N VAL A 255 -4.77 2.14 4.23
CA VAL A 255 -5.19 1.71 2.90
C VAL A 255 -4.07 2.07 1.94
N ASP A 256 -3.56 1.08 1.21
CA ASP A 256 -2.50 1.24 0.22
C ASP A 256 -3.10 1.11 -1.17
N MET A 257 -2.94 2.16 -1.97
CA MET A 257 -3.49 2.26 -3.32
C MET A 257 -2.41 2.63 -4.32
N VAL A 258 -2.57 2.16 -5.54
CA VAL A 258 -1.76 2.56 -6.70
C VAL A 258 -2.66 3.16 -7.75
N ILE A 259 -2.11 3.97 -8.64
CA ILE A 259 -2.84 4.47 -9.79
C ILE A 259 -2.37 3.70 -11.03
N ASP A 260 -3.25 2.88 -11.57
CA ASP A 260 -3.03 2.23 -12.85
C ASP A 260 -3.40 3.20 -13.98
N ARG A 261 -2.56 3.24 -15.02
CA ARG A 261 -2.74 4.14 -16.17
C ARG A 261 -4.07 3.95 -16.89
N ASP A 262 -4.54 2.71 -16.97
CA ASP A 262 -5.71 2.33 -17.78
C ASP A 262 -6.96 2.11 -16.91
N LEU A 263 -6.77 1.71 -15.64
CA LEU A 263 -7.85 1.34 -14.72
C LEU A 263 -8.10 2.38 -13.60
N GLY A 264 -7.19 3.35 -13.42
CA GLY A 264 -7.27 4.33 -12.33
C GLY A 264 -6.82 3.77 -10.97
N PRO A 265 -7.32 4.32 -9.84
CA PRO A 265 -6.89 3.91 -8.52
C PRO A 265 -7.34 2.48 -8.16
N LEU A 266 -6.37 1.65 -7.74
CA LEU A 266 -6.57 0.26 -7.33
C LEU A 266 -6.05 0.05 -5.91
N ILE A 267 -6.80 -0.67 -5.08
CA ILE A 267 -6.35 -1.07 -3.74
C ILE A 267 -5.37 -2.23 -3.86
N LEU A 268 -4.18 -2.09 -3.30
CA LEU A 268 -3.19 -3.17 -3.20
C LEU A 268 -3.36 -3.98 -1.92
N GLU A 269 -3.51 -3.28 -0.79
CA GLU A 269 -3.68 -3.90 0.52
C GLU A 269 -4.31 -2.95 1.53
N MET A 270 -4.81 -3.52 2.62
CA MET A 270 -5.23 -2.80 3.83
C MET A 270 -4.44 -3.32 5.03
N ASN A 271 -4.09 -2.45 5.96
CA ASN A 271 -3.20 -2.76 7.08
C ASN A 271 -3.86 -2.44 8.42
N ALA A 272 -3.95 -3.41 9.33
CA ALA A 272 -4.43 -3.20 10.69
C ALA A 272 -3.47 -2.40 11.58
N ARG A 273 -2.21 -2.25 11.17
CA ARG A 273 -1.13 -1.62 11.94
C ARG A 273 -0.27 -0.71 11.06
N PRO A 274 -0.85 0.36 10.45
CA PRO A 274 -0.09 1.25 9.59
C PRO A 274 1.09 1.87 10.34
N GLY A 275 2.23 2.00 9.65
CA GLY A 275 3.43 2.63 10.18
C GLY A 275 3.22 4.12 10.47
N LEU A 276 4.01 4.68 11.38
CA LEU A 276 3.88 6.06 11.85
C LEU A 276 4.76 7.08 11.09
N ASN A 277 5.62 6.62 10.18
CA ASN A 277 6.49 7.48 9.37
C ASN A 277 5.71 8.47 8.50
N ILE A 278 4.44 8.21 8.25
CA ILE A 278 3.52 9.16 7.59
C ILE A 278 3.48 10.52 8.29
N GLN A 279 3.69 10.58 9.61
CA GLN A 279 3.75 11.83 10.36
C GLN A 279 5.00 12.64 10.01
N ILE A 280 6.14 11.96 9.82
CA ILE A 280 7.39 12.60 9.39
C ILE A 280 7.21 13.17 7.99
N ALA A 281 6.69 12.36 7.07
CA ALA A 281 6.42 12.79 5.69
C ALA A 281 5.49 14.01 5.60
N ASN A 282 4.54 14.14 6.54
CA ASN A 282 3.63 15.30 6.60
C ASN A 282 4.13 16.44 7.48
N GLY A 283 5.27 16.32 8.17
CA GLY A 283 5.78 17.32 9.11
C GLY A 283 4.83 17.63 10.27
N THR A 284 3.85 16.75 10.55
CA THR A 284 2.81 17.00 11.57
C THR A 284 2.37 15.71 12.27
N GLY A 285 1.95 15.86 13.53
CA GLY A 285 1.49 14.74 14.33
C GLY A 285 0.04 14.32 14.01
N LEU A 286 -0.23 13.03 14.11
CA LEU A 286 -1.51 12.42 13.78
C LEU A 286 -2.58 12.64 14.88
N THR A 287 -2.16 12.80 16.16
CA THR A 287 -3.12 12.90 17.27
C THR A 287 -4.03 14.12 17.20
N LYS A 288 -3.54 15.24 16.66
CA LYS A 288 -4.36 16.45 16.47
C LYS A 288 -5.50 16.20 15.47
N ARG A 289 -5.21 15.48 14.38
CA ARG A 289 -6.24 15.11 13.38
C ARG A 289 -7.22 14.09 13.94
N ILE A 290 -6.72 13.12 14.72
CA ILE A 290 -7.56 12.15 15.42
C ILE A 290 -8.51 12.85 16.42
N ALA A 291 -8.00 13.76 17.26
CA ALA A 291 -8.82 14.53 18.18
C ALA A 291 -9.90 15.33 17.44
N ARG A 292 -9.54 15.94 16.30
CA ARG A 292 -10.52 16.65 15.48
C ARG A 292 -11.58 15.72 14.91
N ILE A 293 -11.22 14.53 14.47
CA ILE A 293 -12.20 13.52 14.01
C ILE A 293 -13.13 13.11 15.14
N ASP A 294 -12.62 12.91 16.36
CA ASP A 294 -13.47 12.54 17.50
C ASP A 294 -14.50 13.64 17.85
N GLU A 295 -14.16 14.93 17.66
CA GLU A 295 -15.10 16.05 17.85
C GLU A 295 -16.22 16.09 16.82
N ILE A 296 -15.92 15.72 15.56
CA ILE A 296 -16.86 15.82 14.43
C ILE A 296 -17.44 14.47 14.02
N TYR A 297 -17.16 13.42 14.79
CA TYR A 297 -17.55 12.06 14.46
C TYR A 297 -19.07 11.91 14.36
N ASP A 298 -19.52 11.43 13.21
CA ASP A 298 -20.89 11.01 12.96
C ASP A 298 -20.88 9.56 12.44
N ALA A 299 -21.52 8.67 13.22
CA ALA A 299 -21.63 7.25 12.88
C ALA A 299 -22.54 7.01 11.65
N SER A 300 -23.39 7.96 11.28
CA SER A 300 -24.30 7.87 10.14
C SER A 300 -23.71 8.43 8.84
N ALA A 301 -22.56 9.14 8.93
CA ALA A 301 -21.92 9.73 7.77
C ALA A 301 -21.47 8.66 6.75
N THR A 302 -21.78 8.88 5.50
CA THR A 302 -21.34 8.00 4.39
C THR A 302 -19.82 8.11 4.15
N PRO A 303 -19.19 7.16 3.47
CA PRO A 303 -17.78 7.26 3.11
C PRO A 303 -17.44 8.55 2.32
N GLU A 304 -18.32 8.97 1.43
CA GLU A 304 -18.20 10.19 0.63
C GLU A 304 -18.23 11.44 1.53
N GLU A 305 -19.18 11.51 2.47
CA GLU A 305 -19.26 12.60 3.45
C GLU A 305 -18.02 12.66 4.33
N ARG A 306 -17.53 11.51 4.83
CA ARG A 306 -16.31 11.44 5.64
C ARG A 306 -15.08 11.88 4.88
N ALA A 307 -14.96 11.52 3.59
CA ALA A 307 -13.90 11.99 2.72
C ALA A 307 -13.96 13.50 2.47
N ALA A 308 -15.14 14.03 2.18
CA ALA A 308 -15.36 15.48 2.00
C ALA A 308 -15.03 16.28 3.27
N ILE A 309 -15.43 15.78 4.44
CA ILE A 309 -15.08 16.35 5.73
C ILE A 309 -13.57 16.36 5.93
N ALA A 310 -12.89 15.23 5.69
CA ALA A 310 -11.44 15.12 5.84
C ALA A 310 -10.68 16.12 4.93
N ARG A 311 -11.12 16.28 3.68
CA ARG A 311 -10.56 17.27 2.75
C ARG A 311 -10.69 18.71 3.26
N ARG A 312 -11.83 19.04 3.85
CA ARG A 312 -12.06 20.37 4.39
C ARG A 312 -11.27 20.65 5.67
N GLU A 313 -11.28 19.69 6.61
CA GLU A 313 -10.69 19.86 7.95
C GLU A 313 -9.16 19.77 7.95
N PHE A 314 -8.56 19.03 6.99
CA PHE A 314 -7.12 18.73 6.98
C PHE A 314 -6.37 19.31 5.78
N LYS A 315 -6.97 20.26 5.10
CA LYS A 315 -6.32 21.09 4.09
C LYS A 315 -5.22 21.93 4.75
N LEU A 316 -4.04 22.00 4.12
CA LEU A 316 -2.92 22.83 4.52
C LEU A 316 -3.02 24.28 4.00
#